data_ee6826c3e653b092bff426be6b455ca8
#
_entry.id   ee6826c3e653b092bff426be6b455ca8
#
_cell.length_a   1.000
_cell.length_b   1.000
_cell.length_c   1.000
_cell.angle_alpha   90.00
_cell.angle_beta   90.00
_cell.angle_gamma   90.00
#
_symmetry.space_group_name_H-M   'P 1'
#
loop_
_entity.id
_entity.type
_entity.pdbx_description
1 polymer ?
#
loop_
_entity_poly.entity_id
_entity_poly.type
_entity_poly.pdbx_seq_one_letter_code
_entity_poly.pdbx_strand_id
1 'polypeptide(L)'
;MAVASRPSPIAWLLAPALLLFVLFFVLPFGVMAMMSFYSGNPATNANAFLTTRHYERFIFDTAGIYHDALWSTLRIGLITTIVSLLIGYPLAHWMARMQSRLGHALVLMAVIAPMLTGIVVRTFAWMTILQDKGVINTLLIDWGIVSKPLPLMYNEFGTVVALVHIYVPFMVLTLTGVIGRIDERLEQAARSLGAGRLRAFVEVTLPLSLPGILAGSLLVFALSISAYVTPSLMGGTDVLTLPMLIAQQVGTSFNPNFAGALGVVLLLVSLAIVVAYNRILARLSGEQGLA
;
A
#
# COMPACT_ATOMS: atom_id res chain seq x y z
N MET A 1 25.00 35.99 24.36
CA MET A 1 25.62 34.67 24.60
C MET A 1 24.59 33.62 24.29
N ALA A 2 24.71 32.96 23.15
CA ALA A 2 23.83 31.86 22.78
C ALA A 2 24.25 30.60 23.58
N VAL A 3 23.36 30.12 24.43
CA VAL A 3 23.54 28.83 25.16
C VAL A 3 23.50 27.71 24.12
N ALA A 4 24.62 27.19 23.75
CA ALA A 4 24.72 25.98 22.95
C ALA A 4 24.08 24.84 23.74
N SER A 5 22.88 24.42 23.35
CA SER A 5 22.18 23.28 23.94
C SER A 5 23.03 22.03 23.70
N ARG A 6 23.54 21.42 24.76
CA ARG A 6 24.25 20.13 24.68
C ARG A 6 23.29 19.12 24.03
N PRO A 7 23.71 18.39 22.99
CA PRO A 7 22.88 17.36 22.37
C PRO A 7 22.44 16.37 23.44
N SER A 8 21.14 16.07 23.49
CA SER A 8 20.58 15.11 24.45
C SER A 8 21.23 13.74 24.23
N PRO A 9 21.47 12.91 25.27
CA PRO A 9 22.03 11.57 25.10
C PRO A 9 21.22 10.69 24.13
N ILE A 10 19.92 10.99 23.95
CA ILE A 10 19.04 10.36 22.97
C ILE A 10 19.49 10.65 21.52
N ALA A 11 20.00 11.88 21.24
CA ALA A 11 20.47 12.23 19.91
C ALA A 11 21.69 11.38 19.48
N TRP A 12 22.59 11.06 20.40
CA TRP A 12 23.74 10.18 20.13
C TRP A 12 23.34 8.72 19.86
N LEU A 13 22.31 8.23 20.54
CA LEU A 13 21.78 6.89 20.30
C LEU A 13 21.06 6.78 18.95
N LEU A 14 20.38 7.82 18.50
CA LEU A 14 19.70 7.86 17.21
C LEU A 14 20.63 8.18 16.03
N ALA A 15 21.80 8.81 16.29
CA ALA A 15 22.71 9.27 15.25
C ALA A 15 23.12 8.18 14.23
N PRO A 16 23.52 6.96 14.63
CA PRO A 16 23.90 5.94 13.66
C PRO A 16 22.74 5.51 12.76
N ALA A 17 21.52 5.36 13.31
CA ALA A 17 20.33 5.00 12.53
C ALA A 17 19.94 6.12 11.56
N LEU A 18 19.98 7.38 12.01
CA LEU A 18 19.72 8.54 11.16
C LEU A 18 20.78 8.70 10.07
N LEU A 19 22.06 8.47 10.38
CA LEU A 19 23.14 8.51 9.40
C LEU A 19 22.91 7.47 8.29
N LEU A 20 22.61 6.23 8.65
CA LEU A 20 22.29 5.17 7.68
C LEU A 20 21.07 5.52 6.84
N PHE A 21 20.01 6.03 7.45
CA PHE A 21 18.80 6.46 6.75
C PHE A 21 19.11 7.58 5.74
N VAL A 22 19.85 8.61 6.16
CA VAL A 22 20.23 9.72 5.28
C VAL A 22 21.13 9.24 4.14
N LEU A 23 22.15 8.43 4.44
CA LEU A 23 23.12 7.97 3.45
C LEU A 23 22.53 7.02 2.42
N PHE A 24 21.68 6.09 2.85
CA PHE A 24 21.19 5.01 1.98
C PHE A 24 19.78 5.26 1.43
N PHE A 25 19.03 6.20 2.00
CA PHE A 25 17.67 6.53 1.54
C PHE A 25 17.57 7.97 1.03
N VAL A 26 17.84 8.96 1.88
CA VAL A 26 17.63 10.36 1.54
C VAL A 26 18.59 10.82 0.43
N LEU A 27 19.86 10.45 0.51
CA LEU A 27 20.87 10.88 -0.47
C LEU A 27 20.62 10.28 -1.87
N PRO A 28 20.42 8.95 -2.07
CA PRO A 28 20.12 8.42 -3.39
C PRO A 28 18.81 8.98 -3.98
N PHE A 29 17.79 9.13 -3.14
CA PHE A 29 16.53 9.75 -3.55
C PHE A 29 16.72 11.23 -3.94
N GLY A 30 17.50 11.97 -3.15
CA GLY A 30 17.83 13.37 -3.44
C GLY A 30 18.60 13.52 -4.74
N VAL A 31 19.56 12.63 -5.02
CA VAL A 31 20.29 12.58 -6.30
C VAL A 31 19.34 12.31 -7.46
N MET A 32 18.44 11.33 -7.32
CA MET A 32 17.42 11.02 -8.33
C MET A 32 16.49 12.23 -8.58
N ALA A 33 16.03 12.87 -7.51
CA ALA A 33 15.20 14.06 -7.60
C ALA A 33 15.96 15.23 -8.25
N MET A 34 17.24 15.43 -7.93
CA MET A 34 18.08 16.43 -8.56
C MET A 34 18.26 16.13 -10.06
N MET A 35 18.55 14.87 -10.42
CA MET A 35 18.70 14.46 -11.82
C MET A 35 17.44 14.66 -12.64
N SER A 36 16.25 14.62 -12.04
CA SER A 36 14.99 14.89 -12.72
C SER A 36 14.87 16.29 -13.32
N PHE A 37 15.67 17.24 -12.81
CA PHE A 37 15.76 18.61 -13.32
C PHE A 37 16.89 18.81 -14.33
N TYR A 38 17.59 17.75 -14.78
CA TYR A 38 18.64 17.86 -15.78
C TYR A 38 18.20 17.27 -17.11
N SER A 39 18.64 17.90 -18.23
CA SER A 39 18.39 17.42 -19.61
C SER A 39 19.12 16.11 -19.93
N GLY A 40 20.12 15.73 -19.14
CA GLY A 40 20.93 14.54 -19.24
C GLY A 40 21.74 14.33 -17.96
N ASN A 41 22.56 13.29 -17.90
CA ASN A 41 23.40 13.04 -16.74
C ASN A 41 24.57 14.03 -16.71
N PRO A 42 24.63 14.97 -15.72
CA PRO A 42 25.70 15.98 -15.65
C PRO A 42 27.10 15.38 -15.41
N ALA A 43 27.19 14.13 -14.91
CA ALA A 43 28.47 13.46 -14.71
C ALA A 43 29.09 12.91 -16.02
N THR A 44 28.26 12.64 -17.02
CA THR A 44 28.69 12.06 -18.30
C THR A 44 28.50 12.99 -19.50
N ASN A 45 27.69 14.02 -19.36
CA ASN A 45 27.38 14.99 -20.40
C ASN A 45 27.66 16.43 -19.92
N ALA A 46 28.76 17.00 -20.40
CA ALA A 46 29.17 18.36 -20.06
C ALA A 46 28.15 19.45 -20.51
N ASN A 47 27.26 19.11 -21.44
CA ASN A 47 26.20 20.00 -21.93
C ASN A 47 24.85 19.81 -21.21
N ALA A 48 24.82 19.04 -20.10
CA ALA A 48 23.63 18.89 -19.31
C ALA A 48 23.27 20.23 -18.62
N PHE A 49 22.04 20.69 -18.83
CA PHE A 49 21.54 21.95 -18.25
C PHE A 49 20.26 21.66 -17.44
N LEU A 50 19.95 22.57 -16.52
CA LEU A 50 18.72 22.51 -15.71
C LEU A 50 17.50 22.75 -16.60
N THR A 51 16.49 21.89 -16.46
CA THR A 51 15.25 21.96 -17.24
C THR A 51 14.05 21.41 -16.47
N THR A 52 12.87 21.93 -16.73
CA THR A 52 11.58 21.43 -16.25
C THR A 52 10.89 20.54 -17.27
N ARG A 53 11.52 20.28 -18.41
CA ARG A 53 10.94 19.56 -19.56
C ARG A 53 10.36 18.20 -19.20
N HIS A 54 10.93 17.48 -18.23
CA HIS A 54 10.44 16.19 -17.78
C HIS A 54 9.09 16.31 -17.07
N TYR A 55 8.90 17.39 -16.28
CA TYR A 55 7.63 17.67 -15.63
C TYR A 55 6.60 18.23 -16.61
N GLU A 56 7.04 19.09 -17.55
CA GLU A 56 6.18 19.56 -18.65
C GLU A 56 5.67 18.39 -19.49
N ARG A 57 6.54 17.44 -19.81
CA ARG A 57 6.16 16.20 -20.52
C ARG A 57 5.11 15.39 -19.75
N PHE A 58 5.17 15.36 -18.43
CA PHE A 58 4.16 14.72 -17.60
C PHE A 58 2.85 15.51 -17.60
N ILE A 59 2.92 16.83 -17.38
CA ILE A 59 1.73 17.70 -17.23
C ILE A 59 0.99 17.87 -18.56
N PHE A 60 1.73 18.09 -19.66
CA PHE A 60 1.17 18.32 -21.00
C PHE A 60 1.18 17.04 -21.86
N ASP A 61 0.95 15.89 -21.23
CA ASP A 61 0.83 14.61 -21.91
C ASP A 61 -0.41 14.57 -22.79
N THR A 62 -0.24 14.85 -24.08
CA THR A 62 -1.34 14.84 -25.07
C THR A 62 -1.90 13.45 -25.34
N ALA A 63 -1.13 12.40 -25.09
CA ALA A 63 -1.55 11.01 -25.24
C ALA A 63 -2.25 10.45 -23.97
N GLY A 64 -2.18 11.16 -22.85
CA GLY A 64 -2.81 10.77 -21.58
C GLY A 64 -2.12 9.61 -20.85
N ILE A 65 -1.04 9.05 -21.40
CA ILE A 65 -0.40 7.81 -20.90
C ILE A 65 0.06 7.95 -19.44
N TYR A 66 0.68 9.08 -19.08
CA TYR A 66 1.22 9.28 -17.73
C TYR A 66 0.11 9.57 -16.71
N HIS A 67 -0.94 10.29 -17.13
CA HIS A 67 -2.11 10.54 -16.29
C HIS A 67 -2.92 9.27 -16.06
N ASP A 68 -3.13 8.47 -17.10
CA ASP A 68 -3.81 7.18 -16.99
C ASP A 68 -3.03 6.20 -16.11
N ALA A 69 -1.70 6.18 -16.22
CA ALA A 69 -0.85 5.37 -15.36
C ALA A 69 -0.89 5.83 -13.90
N LEU A 70 -0.90 7.14 -13.64
CA LEU A 70 -1.10 7.68 -12.28
C LEU A 70 -2.47 7.29 -11.73
N TRP A 71 -3.53 7.48 -12.53
CA TRP A 71 -4.88 7.14 -12.12
C TRP A 71 -5.05 5.63 -11.84
N SER A 72 -4.53 4.78 -12.73
CA SER A 72 -4.52 3.32 -12.53
C SER A 72 -3.78 2.93 -11.26
N THR A 73 -2.63 3.55 -10.99
CA THR A 73 -1.85 3.32 -9.76
C THR A 73 -2.67 3.63 -8.52
N LEU A 74 -3.31 4.80 -8.47
CA LEU A 74 -4.12 5.25 -7.34
C LEU A 74 -5.38 4.40 -7.18
N ARG A 75 -6.05 4.09 -8.27
CA ARG A 75 -7.28 3.28 -8.29
C ARG A 75 -7.01 1.86 -7.80
N ILE A 76 -5.99 1.18 -8.34
CA ILE A 76 -5.59 -0.16 -7.91
C ILE A 76 -5.17 -0.14 -6.43
N GLY A 77 -4.38 0.86 -6.01
CA GLY A 77 -3.99 1.03 -4.63
C GLY A 77 -5.18 1.19 -3.69
N LEU A 78 -6.16 2.01 -4.06
CA LEU A 78 -7.37 2.25 -3.28
C LEU A 78 -8.25 0.99 -3.20
N ILE A 79 -8.53 0.35 -4.34
CA ILE A 79 -9.35 -0.88 -4.38
C ILE A 79 -8.69 -1.98 -3.55
N THR A 80 -7.38 -2.19 -3.73
CA THR A 80 -6.61 -3.17 -2.94
C THR A 80 -6.72 -2.88 -1.44
N THR A 81 -6.63 -1.61 -1.05
CA THR A 81 -6.74 -1.20 0.36
C THR A 81 -8.13 -1.47 0.92
N ILE A 82 -9.18 -1.07 0.20
CA ILE A 82 -10.57 -1.28 0.61
C ILE A 82 -10.88 -2.78 0.74
N VAL A 83 -10.52 -3.57 -0.27
CA VAL A 83 -10.78 -5.02 -0.24
C VAL A 83 -9.97 -5.70 0.85
N SER A 84 -8.71 -5.30 1.05
CA SER A 84 -7.88 -5.80 2.15
C SER A 84 -8.44 -5.44 3.52
N LEU A 85 -9.05 -4.26 3.68
CA LEU A 85 -9.73 -3.87 4.91
C LEU A 85 -10.99 -4.71 5.14
N LEU A 86 -11.82 -4.88 4.11
CA LEU A 86 -13.07 -5.65 4.21
C LEU A 86 -12.83 -7.11 4.59
N ILE A 87 -11.77 -7.73 4.06
CA ILE A 87 -11.38 -9.11 4.37
C ILE A 87 -10.59 -9.17 5.68
N GLY A 88 -9.66 -8.24 5.86
CA GLY A 88 -8.72 -8.23 6.99
C GLY A 88 -9.38 -7.86 8.32
N TYR A 89 -10.36 -6.95 8.32
CA TYR A 89 -11.00 -6.49 9.55
C TYR A 89 -11.75 -7.61 10.29
N PRO A 90 -12.66 -8.40 9.65
CA PRO A 90 -13.31 -9.51 10.31
C PRO A 90 -12.32 -10.54 10.85
N LEU A 91 -11.29 -10.86 10.06
CA LEU A 91 -10.26 -11.81 10.47
C LEU A 91 -9.44 -11.30 11.66
N ALA A 92 -9.03 -10.02 11.63
CA ALA A 92 -8.30 -9.39 12.72
C ALA A 92 -9.16 -9.30 14.00
N HIS A 93 -10.43 -8.95 13.86
CA HIS A 93 -11.36 -8.88 15.00
C HIS A 93 -11.53 -10.28 15.64
N TRP A 94 -11.78 -11.30 14.83
CA TRP A 94 -11.88 -12.67 15.33
C TRP A 94 -10.59 -13.14 16.00
N MET A 95 -9.44 -12.87 15.39
CA MET A 95 -8.12 -13.22 15.92
C MET A 95 -7.83 -12.49 17.25
N ALA A 96 -8.16 -11.19 17.36
CA ALA A 96 -7.93 -10.40 18.57
C ALA A 96 -8.80 -10.86 19.76
N ARG A 97 -9.96 -11.46 19.49
CA ARG A 97 -10.92 -11.99 20.50
C ARG A 97 -10.75 -13.48 20.79
N MET A 98 -9.72 -14.12 20.21
CA MET A 98 -9.49 -15.55 20.37
C MET A 98 -8.86 -15.85 21.74
N GLN A 99 -9.55 -16.64 22.54
CA GLN A 99 -9.08 -17.03 23.89
C GLN A 99 -8.08 -18.20 23.85
N SER A 100 -8.15 -19.05 22.83
CA SER A 100 -7.25 -20.20 22.68
C SER A 100 -5.86 -19.74 22.23
N ARG A 101 -4.86 -19.93 23.07
CA ARG A 101 -3.44 -19.62 22.71
C ARG A 101 -2.97 -20.41 21.48
N LEU A 102 -3.32 -21.68 21.40
CA LEU A 102 -2.96 -22.54 20.26
C LEU A 102 -3.68 -22.07 18.99
N GLY A 103 -5.00 -21.79 19.08
CA GLY A 103 -5.78 -21.26 17.97
C GLY A 103 -5.22 -19.95 17.46
N HIS A 104 -4.92 -19.02 18.36
CA HIS A 104 -4.29 -17.72 18.00
C HIS A 104 -2.95 -17.93 17.28
N ALA A 105 -2.08 -18.81 17.79
CA ALA A 105 -0.79 -19.10 17.17
C ALA A 105 -0.94 -19.73 15.77
N LEU A 106 -1.88 -20.65 15.59
CA LEU A 106 -2.14 -21.29 14.30
C LEU A 106 -2.67 -20.28 13.26
N VAL A 107 -3.62 -19.43 13.64
CA VAL A 107 -4.14 -18.37 12.75
C VAL A 107 -3.04 -17.35 12.43
N LEU A 108 -2.26 -16.94 13.41
CA LEU A 108 -1.11 -16.07 13.20
C LEU A 108 -0.11 -16.65 12.22
N MET A 109 0.24 -17.95 12.38
CA MET A 109 1.09 -18.65 11.43
C MET A 109 0.48 -18.70 10.03
N ALA A 110 -0.81 -18.98 9.91
CA ALA A 110 -1.49 -18.99 8.61
C ALA A 110 -1.49 -17.61 7.92
N VAL A 111 -1.57 -16.52 8.68
CA VAL A 111 -1.49 -15.15 8.16
C VAL A 111 -0.05 -14.79 7.77
N ILE A 112 0.96 -15.21 8.55
CA ILE A 112 2.37 -14.86 8.31
C ILE A 112 3.01 -15.78 7.27
N ALA A 113 2.63 -17.06 7.19
CA ALA A 113 3.25 -18.05 6.31
C ALA A 113 3.33 -17.58 4.83
N PRO A 114 2.28 -16.98 4.23
CA PRO A 114 2.38 -16.43 2.88
C PRO A 114 3.43 -15.31 2.75
N MET A 115 3.72 -14.56 3.81
CA MET A 115 4.70 -13.47 3.75
C MET A 115 6.14 -13.99 3.63
N LEU A 116 6.39 -15.24 4.03
CA LEU A 116 7.71 -15.87 3.92
C LEU A 116 8.03 -16.29 2.47
N THR A 117 7.03 -16.35 1.60
CA THR A 117 7.24 -16.62 0.17
C THR A 117 7.44 -15.32 -0.60
N GLY A 118 8.34 -15.34 -1.59
CA GLY A 118 8.63 -14.18 -2.43
C GLY A 118 7.41 -13.71 -3.23
N ILE A 119 7.32 -12.40 -3.50
CA ILE A 119 6.20 -11.78 -4.24
C ILE A 119 6.05 -12.43 -5.63
N VAL A 120 7.16 -12.70 -6.31
CA VAL A 120 7.17 -13.32 -7.65
C VAL A 120 6.48 -14.68 -7.61
N VAL A 121 6.84 -15.54 -6.64
CA VAL A 121 6.25 -16.90 -6.52
C VAL A 121 4.75 -16.82 -6.28
N ARG A 122 4.30 -15.93 -5.40
CA ARG A 122 2.87 -15.71 -5.14
C ARG A 122 2.12 -15.19 -6.37
N THR A 123 2.74 -14.28 -7.12
CA THR A 123 2.15 -13.77 -8.36
C THR A 123 2.00 -14.89 -9.40
N PHE A 124 3.03 -15.71 -9.61
CA PHE A 124 2.92 -16.87 -10.52
C PHE A 124 1.89 -17.90 -10.08
N ALA A 125 1.74 -18.13 -8.76
CA ALA A 125 0.68 -19.00 -8.25
C ALA A 125 -0.72 -18.46 -8.62
N TRP A 126 -0.96 -17.15 -8.45
CA TRP A 126 -2.21 -16.52 -8.86
C TRP A 126 -2.42 -16.56 -10.38
N MET A 127 -1.36 -16.36 -11.18
CA MET A 127 -1.44 -16.52 -12.63
C MET A 127 -1.93 -17.92 -13.00
N THR A 128 -1.37 -18.96 -12.39
CA THR A 128 -1.79 -20.36 -12.63
C THR A 128 -3.25 -20.61 -12.23
N ILE A 129 -3.73 -19.98 -11.16
CA ILE A 129 -5.10 -20.15 -10.65
C ILE A 129 -6.12 -19.41 -11.52
N LEU A 130 -5.79 -18.19 -12.00
CA LEU A 130 -6.71 -17.28 -12.69
C LEU A 130 -6.70 -17.40 -14.23
N GLN A 131 -5.73 -18.09 -14.82
CA GLN A 131 -5.67 -18.26 -16.28
C GLN A 131 -6.91 -18.99 -16.85
N ASP A 132 -7.13 -18.92 -18.16
CA ASP A 132 -8.32 -19.48 -18.83
C ASP A 132 -8.53 -20.96 -18.54
N LYS A 133 -7.45 -21.75 -18.46
CA LYS A 133 -7.46 -23.17 -18.07
C LYS A 133 -7.04 -23.36 -16.60
N GLY A 134 -7.13 -22.31 -15.78
CA GLY A 134 -6.80 -22.34 -14.36
C GLY A 134 -7.88 -23.00 -13.52
N VAL A 135 -7.54 -23.22 -12.25
CA VAL A 135 -8.40 -23.96 -11.30
C VAL A 135 -9.78 -23.30 -11.20
N ILE A 136 -9.86 -21.97 -11.11
CA ILE A 136 -11.14 -21.26 -10.94
C ILE A 136 -12.02 -21.43 -12.17
N ASN A 137 -11.51 -21.18 -13.37
CA ASN A 137 -12.29 -21.31 -14.60
C ASN A 137 -12.72 -22.76 -14.85
N THR A 138 -11.84 -23.74 -14.60
CA THR A 138 -12.17 -25.15 -14.73
C THR A 138 -13.33 -25.54 -13.79
N LEU A 139 -13.26 -25.16 -12.52
CA LEU A 139 -14.33 -25.45 -11.55
C LEU A 139 -15.66 -24.78 -11.93
N LEU A 140 -15.63 -23.52 -12.40
CA LEU A 140 -16.84 -22.80 -12.79
C LEU A 140 -17.51 -23.43 -14.02
N ILE A 141 -16.73 -23.95 -14.96
CA ILE A 141 -17.23 -24.65 -16.16
C ILE A 141 -17.77 -26.02 -15.78
N ASP A 142 -17.03 -26.79 -14.98
CA ASP A 142 -17.43 -28.15 -14.56
C ASP A 142 -18.72 -28.12 -13.73
N TRP A 143 -18.95 -27.08 -12.93
CA TRP A 143 -20.20 -26.88 -12.18
C TRP A 143 -21.35 -26.30 -13.03
N GLY A 144 -21.09 -25.99 -14.31
CA GLY A 144 -22.10 -25.44 -15.22
C GLY A 144 -22.50 -24.00 -14.90
N ILE A 145 -21.70 -23.27 -14.09
CA ILE A 145 -21.98 -21.88 -13.71
C ILE A 145 -21.69 -20.94 -14.91
N VAL A 146 -20.65 -21.26 -15.66
CA VAL A 146 -20.28 -20.52 -16.88
C VAL A 146 -20.03 -21.50 -18.04
N SER A 147 -20.32 -21.06 -19.27
CA SER A 147 -20.11 -21.87 -20.49
C SER A 147 -18.76 -21.61 -21.17
N LYS A 148 -18.06 -20.55 -20.77
CA LYS A 148 -16.75 -20.16 -21.32
C LYS A 148 -15.86 -19.63 -20.18
N PRO A 149 -14.54 -19.73 -20.32
CA PRO A 149 -13.62 -19.14 -19.34
C PRO A 149 -13.89 -17.65 -19.16
N LEU A 150 -13.89 -17.20 -17.92
CA LEU A 150 -13.94 -15.77 -17.57
C LEU A 150 -12.53 -15.17 -17.72
N PRO A 151 -12.42 -13.95 -18.25
CA PRO A 151 -11.14 -13.24 -18.36
C PRO A 151 -10.71 -12.72 -16.97
N LEU A 152 -10.20 -13.63 -16.11
CA LEU A 152 -9.80 -13.31 -14.74
C LEU A 152 -8.35 -12.82 -14.64
N MET A 153 -7.57 -12.97 -15.71
CA MET A 153 -6.15 -12.64 -15.79
C MET A 153 -5.88 -11.59 -16.86
N TYR A 154 -4.71 -10.96 -16.79
CA TYR A 154 -4.27 -9.88 -17.68
C TYR A 154 -5.17 -8.65 -17.68
N ASN A 155 -5.71 -8.31 -16.48
CA ASN A 155 -6.58 -7.17 -16.27
C ASN A 155 -6.44 -6.64 -14.83
N GLU A 156 -7.19 -5.59 -14.51
CA GLU A 156 -7.19 -4.98 -13.19
C GLU A 156 -7.70 -5.92 -12.10
N PHE A 157 -8.73 -6.72 -12.39
CA PHE A 157 -9.30 -7.65 -11.41
C PHE A 157 -8.27 -8.68 -10.92
N GLY A 158 -7.58 -9.37 -11.84
CA GLY A 158 -6.54 -10.33 -11.49
C GLY A 158 -5.39 -9.68 -10.71
N THR A 159 -4.99 -8.47 -11.12
CA THR A 159 -3.96 -7.69 -10.43
C THR A 159 -4.38 -7.37 -8.99
N VAL A 160 -5.60 -6.89 -8.78
CA VAL A 160 -6.13 -6.56 -7.44
C VAL A 160 -6.23 -7.79 -6.57
N VAL A 161 -6.75 -8.91 -7.09
CA VAL A 161 -6.86 -10.18 -6.33
C VAL A 161 -5.50 -10.62 -5.80
N ALA A 162 -4.46 -10.60 -6.64
CA ALA A 162 -3.12 -10.97 -6.23
C ALA A 162 -2.52 -9.99 -5.22
N LEU A 163 -2.69 -8.67 -5.41
CA LEU A 163 -2.22 -7.64 -4.48
C LEU A 163 -2.92 -7.74 -3.13
N VAL A 164 -4.24 -7.98 -3.11
CA VAL A 164 -5.01 -8.19 -1.87
C VAL A 164 -4.44 -9.37 -1.10
N HIS A 165 -4.24 -10.54 -1.74
CA HIS A 165 -3.63 -11.69 -1.08
C HIS A 165 -2.23 -11.39 -0.53
N ILE A 166 -1.44 -10.57 -1.24
CA ILE A 166 -0.09 -10.19 -0.80
C ILE A 166 -0.16 -9.27 0.42
N TYR A 167 -1.13 -8.35 0.50
CA TYR A 167 -1.16 -7.28 1.48
C TYR A 167 -2.17 -7.44 2.61
N VAL A 168 -3.17 -8.33 2.51
CA VAL A 168 -4.10 -8.66 3.63
C VAL A 168 -3.36 -9.00 4.92
N PRO A 169 -2.26 -9.77 4.95
CA PRO A 169 -1.53 -10.04 6.18
C PRO A 169 -1.10 -8.77 6.93
N PHE A 170 -0.63 -7.74 6.22
CA PHE A 170 -0.23 -6.47 6.83
C PHE A 170 -1.42 -5.75 7.46
N MET A 171 -2.58 -5.76 6.79
CA MET A 171 -3.83 -5.22 7.32
C MET A 171 -4.25 -5.95 8.59
N VAL A 172 -4.28 -7.30 8.55
CA VAL A 172 -4.69 -8.15 9.68
C VAL A 172 -3.80 -7.92 10.89
N LEU A 173 -2.48 -7.95 10.72
CA LEU A 173 -1.54 -7.78 11.83
C LEU A 173 -1.65 -6.40 12.47
N THR A 174 -1.78 -5.35 11.66
CA THR A 174 -1.95 -3.97 12.16
C THR A 174 -3.25 -3.83 12.95
N LEU A 175 -4.36 -4.32 12.42
CA LEU A 175 -5.67 -4.28 13.07
C LEU A 175 -5.71 -5.13 14.34
N THR A 176 -5.17 -6.36 14.30
CA THR A 176 -5.14 -7.26 15.47
C THR A 176 -4.40 -6.62 16.63
N GLY A 177 -3.28 -5.93 16.37
CA GLY A 177 -2.51 -5.24 17.40
C GLY A 177 -3.27 -4.09 18.07
N VAL A 178 -4.16 -3.40 17.35
CA VAL A 178 -4.98 -2.31 17.93
C VAL A 178 -6.22 -2.87 18.57
N ILE A 179 -6.98 -3.75 17.91
CA ILE A 179 -8.21 -4.34 18.43
C ILE A 179 -7.95 -5.13 19.72
N GLY A 180 -6.81 -5.83 19.80
CA GLY A 180 -6.42 -6.60 20.98
C GLY A 180 -6.15 -5.74 22.23
N ARG A 181 -5.96 -4.42 22.08
CA ARG A 181 -5.80 -3.48 23.20
C ARG A 181 -7.13 -2.87 23.67
N ILE A 182 -8.23 -3.06 22.93
CA ILE A 182 -9.54 -2.57 23.30
C ILE A 182 -10.10 -3.50 24.39
N ASP A 183 -10.43 -2.94 25.54
CA ASP A 183 -11.01 -3.71 26.65
C ASP A 183 -12.39 -4.25 26.25
N GLU A 184 -12.55 -5.57 26.30
CA GLU A 184 -13.82 -6.25 26.01
C GLU A 184 -14.96 -5.83 26.92
N ARG A 185 -14.65 -5.35 28.12
CA ARG A 185 -15.64 -4.87 29.11
C ARG A 185 -16.44 -3.68 28.57
N LEU A 186 -15.86 -2.86 27.70
CA LEU A 186 -16.57 -1.73 27.06
C LEU A 186 -17.74 -2.22 26.20
N GLU A 187 -17.50 -3.27 25.41
CA GLU A 187 -18.55 -3.90 24.61
C GLU A 187 -19.59 -4.61 25.47
N GLN A 188 -19.15 -5.28 26.55
CA GLN A 188 -20.03 -5.92 27.52
C GLN A 188 -20.90 -4.90 28.25
N ALA A 189 -20.35 -3.76 28.66
CA ALA A 189 -21.10 -2.66 29.30
C ALA A 189 -22.18 -2.08 28.37
N ALA A 190 -21.86 -1.83 27.09
CA ALA A 190 -22.84 -1.39 26.10
C ALA A 190 -23.98 -2.42 25.94
N ARG A 191 -23.66 -3.71 25.96
CA ARG A 191 -24.65 -4.79 25.88
C ARG A 191 -25.52 -4.87 27.16
N SER A 192 -24.95 -4.61 28.34
CA SER A 192 -25.71 -4.55 29.61
C SER A 192 -26.68 -3.38 29.61
N LEU A 193 -26.40 -2.31 28.88
CA LEU A 193 -27.30 -1.16 28.68
C LEU A 193 -28.34 -1.38 27.57
N GLY A 194 -28.45 -2.62 27.03
CA GLY A 194 -29.46 -3.01 26.03
C GLY A 194 -29.01 -2.92 24.57
N ALA A 195 -27.75 -2.62 24.29
CA ALA A 195 -27.23 -2.65 22.93
C ALA A 195 -27.11 -4.10 22.41
N GLY A 196 -27.64 -4.38 21.23
CA GLY A 196 -27.40 -5.64 20.54
C GLY A 196 -25.91 -5.79 20.12
N ARG A 197 -25.47 -7.01 19.77
CA ARG A 197 -24.06 -7.28 19.37
C ARG A 197 -23.56 -6.36 18.26
N LEU A 198 -24.36 -6.17 17.21
CA LEU A 198 -23.97 -5.32 16.07
C LEU A 198 -23.88 -3.85 16.49
N ARG A 199 -24.80 -3.38 17.32
CA ARG A 199 -24.80 -2.01 17.82
C ARG A 199 -23.59 -1.76 18.74
N ALA A 200 -23.29 -2.65 19.68
CA ALA A 200 -22.10 -2.56 20.53
C ALA A 200 -20.79 -2.56 19.67
N PHE A 201 -20.73 -3.37 18.64
CA PHE A 201 -19.61 -3.38 17.70
C PHE A 201 -19.46 -2.02 16.98
N VAL A 202 -20.54 -1.50 16.37
CA VAL A 202 -20.50 -0.27 15.56
C VAL A 202 -20.28 0.98 16.43
N GLU A 203 -20.87 1.01 17.64
CA GLU A 203 -20.80 2.21 18.52
C GLU A 203 -19.57 2.19 19.44
N VAL A 204 -18.96 1.03 19.72
CA VAL A 204 -17.83 0.91 20.65
C VAL A 204 -16.57 0.41 19.95
N THR A 205 -16.59 -0.81 19.41
CA THR A 205 -15.38 -1.47 18.88
C THR A 205 -14.87 -0.79 17.62
N LEU A 206 -15.76 -0.48 16.67
CA LEU A 206 -15.38 0.11 15.38
C LEU A 206 -14.75 1.51 15.56
N PRO A 207 -15.30 2.45 16.33
CA PRO A 207 -14.66 3.74 16.58
C PRO A 207 -13.32 3.63 17.32
N LEU A 208 -13.23 2.76 18.33
CA LEU A 208 -11.98 2.53 19.06
C LEU A 208 -10.91 1.84 18.22
N SER A 209 -11.29 1.12 17.16
CA SER A 209 -10.37 0.50 16.20
C SER A 209 -9.93 1.42 15.05
N LEU A 210 -10.52 2.63 14.94
CA LEU A 210 -10.17 3.59 13.89
C LEU A 210 -8.65 3.81 13.74
N PRO A 211 -7.85 4.01 14.79
CA PRO A 211 -6.40 4.17 14.61
C PRO A 211 -5.75 2.98 13.92
N GLY A 212 -6.24 1.76 14.16
CA GLY A 212 -5.77 0.55 13.49
C GLY A 212 -6.21 0.46 12.03
N ILE A 213 -7.47 0.80 11.75
CA ILE A 213 -8.01 0.88 10.38
C ILE A 213 -7.16 1.84 9.55
N LEU A 214 -6.81 2.96 10.13
CA LEU A 214 -6.08 4.03 9.48
C LEU A 214 -4.62 3.65 9.22
N ALA A 215 -3.94 3.15 10.23
CA ALA A 215 -2.55 2.70 10.09
C ALA A 215 -2.44 1.55 9.10
N GLY A 216 -3.33 0.56 9.17
CA GLY A 216 -3.38 -0.57 8.24
C GLY A 216 -3.70 -0.13 6.80
N SER A 217 -4.68 0.76 6.64
CA SER A 217 -5.05 1.28 5.31
C SER A 217 -3.92 2.10 4.68
N LEU A 218 -3.25 2.98 5.43
CA LEU A 218 -2.09 3.72 4.93
C LEU A 218 -0.94 2.80 4.53
N LEU A 219 -0.66 1.78 5.34
CA LEU A 219 0.40 0.82 5.05
C LEU A 219 0.09 0.05 3.76
N VAL A 220 -1.11 -0.53 3.64
CA VAL A 220 -1.51 -1.31 2.47
C VAL A 220 -1.59 -0.42 1.23
N PHE A 221 -2.10 0.79 1.33
CA PHE A 221 -2.14 1.76 0.23
C PHE A 221 -0.73 2.09 -0.26
N ALA A 222 0.19 2.46 0.64
CA ALA A 222 1.56 2.79 0.28
C ALA A 222 2.29 1.62 -0.40
N LEU A 223 2.11 0.40 0.10
CA LEU A 223 2.65 -0.81 -0.52
C LEU A 223 2.04 -1.08 -1.89
N SER A 224 0.74 -0.85 -2.05
CA SER A 224 0.03 -1.11 -3.31
C SER A 224 0.41 -0.13 -4.42
N ILE A 225 0.53 1.17 -4.12
CA ILE A 225 0.92 2.18 -5.13
C ILE A 225 2.37 2.07 -5.56
N SER A 226 3.23 1.44 -4.75
CA SER A 226 4.62 1.17 -5.08
C SER A 226 4.82 -0.20 -5.77
N ALA A 227 3.76 -1.00 -5.90
CA ALA A 227 3.84 -2.33 -6.48
C ALA A 227 4.20 -2.28 -7.98
N TYR A 228 5.25 -3.02 -8.35
CA TYR A 228 5.71 -3.15 -9.73
C TYR A 228 5.50 -4.58 -10.27
N VAL A 229 5.98 -5.59 -9.52
CA VAL A 229 6.08 -6.97 -10.00
C VAL A 229 4.70 -7.56 -10.36
N THR A 230 3.73 -7.44 -9.46
CA THR A 230 2.41 -8.05 -9.68
C THR A 230 1.65 -7.36 -10.82
N PRO A 231 1.56 -6.02 -10.91
CA PRO A 231 0.94 -5.37 -12.06
C PRO A 231 1.64 -5.69 -13.40
N SER A 232 2.98 -5.76 -13.42
CA SER A 232 3.73 -6.06 -14.65
C SER A 232 3.53 -7.48 -15.17
N LEU A 233 3.22 -8.44 -14.30
CA LEU A 233 2.98 -9.84 -14.67
C LEU A 233 1.50 -10.13 -14.95
N MET A 234 0.59 -9.50 -14.23
CA MET A 234 -0.84 -9.83 -14.25
C MET A 234 -1.73 -8.78 -14.90
N GLY A 235 -1.22 -7.57 -15.10
CA GLY A 235 -2.02 -6.45 -15.63
C GLY A 235 -2.28 -6.51 -17.14
N GLY A 236 -1.47 -7.24 -17.89
CA GLY A 236 -1.59 -7.32 -19.34
C GLY A 236 -1.35 -5.97 -20.01
N THR A 237 -2.13 -5.68 -21.06
CA THR A 237 -2.11 -4.40 -21.79
C THR A 237 -2.99 -3.34 -21.14
N ASP A 238 -3.95 -3.75 -20.30
CA ASP A 238 -5.00 -2.89 -19.75
C ASP A 238 -4.57 -2.16 -18.46
N VAL A 239 -3.51 -2.66 -17.81
CA VAL A 239 -3.00 -2.10 -16.56
C VAL A 239 -1.61 -1.53 -16.79
N LEU A 240 -1.54 -0.22 -16.85
CA LEU A 240 -0.29 0.52 -16.85
C LEU A 240 -0.22 1.34 -15.56
N THR A 241 0.84 1.12 -14.75
CA THR A 241 1.05 1.86 -13.50
C THR A 241 2.31 2.73 -13.57
N LEU A 242 2.37 3.78 -12.73
CA LEU A 242 3.57 4.64 -12.67
C LEU A 242 4.85 3.87 -12.31
N PRO A 243 4.86 2.92 -11.34
CA PRO A 243 6.04 2.10 -11.10
C PRO A 243 6.49 1.29 -12.34
N MET A 244 5.57 0.81 -13.17
CA MET A 244 5.91 0.13 -14.42
C MET A 244 6.57 1.09 -15.41
N LEU A 245 6.03 2.31 -15.56
CA LEU A 245 6.65 3.34 -16.41
C LEU A 245 8.03 3.76 -15.91
N ILE A 246 8.20 3.93 -14.60
CA ILE A 246 9.51 4.24 -14.00
C ILE A 246 10.52 3.14 -14.35
N ALA A 247 10.14 1.87 -14.15
CA ALA A 247 10.99 0.73 -14.47
C ALA A 247 11.32 0.66 -15.97
N GLN A 248 10.36 0.95 -16.85
CA GLN A 248 10.56 1.01 -18.29
C GLN A 248 11.53 2.15 -18.70
N GLN A 249 11.39 3.33 -18.08
CA GLN A 249 12.29 4.47 -18.37
C GLN A 249 13.74 4.16 -17.96
N VAL A 250 13.94 3.44 -16.85
CA VAL A 250 15.29 3.04 -16.41
C VAL A 250 15.82 1.87 -17.23
N GLY A 251 15.03 0.81 -17.42
CA GLY A 251 15.52 -0.46 -17.96
C GLY A 251 15.51 -0.55 -19.49
N THR A 252 14.57 0.12 -20.16
CA THR A 252 14.38 -0.02 -21.62
C THR A 252 14.69 1.27 -22.37
N SER A 253 14.18 2.41 -21.86
CA SER A 253 14.37 3.70 -22.54
C SER A 253 15.68 4.39 -22.16
N PHE A 254 16.40 3.89 -21.15
CA PHE A 254 17.64 4.45 -20.60
C PHE A 254 17.55 5.95 -20.30
N ASN A 255 16.40 6.39 -19.78
CA ASN A 255 16.13 7.78 -19.43
C ASN A 255 15.88 7.94 -17.90
N PRO A 256 16.94 7.86 -17.08
CA PRO A 256 16.82 7.92 -15.64
C PRO A 256 16.33 9.30 -15.15
N ASN A 257 16.55 10.37 -15.92
CA ASN A 257 16.12 11.73 -15.59
C ASN A 257 14.57 11.81 -15.61
N PHE A 258 13.94 11.28 -16.63
CA PHE A 258 12.48 11.22 -16.70
C PHE A 258 11.90 10.21 -15.70
N ALA A 259 12.55 9.07 -15.49
CA ALA A 259 12.17 8.14 -14.43
C ALA A 259 12.18 8.84 -13.05
N GLY A 260 13.21 9.64 -12.78
CA GLY A 260 13.31 10.46 -11.58
C GLY A 260 12.14 11.44 -11.43
N ALA A 261 11.74 12.11 -12.52
CA ALA A 261 10.59 13.02 -12.51
C ALA A 261 9.28 12.28 -12.19
N LEU A 262 9.03 11.10 -12.81
CA LEU A 262 7.86 10.27 -12.50
C LEU A 262 7.87 9.78 -11.04
N GLY A 263 9.05 9.42 -10.51
CA GLY A 263 9.22 9.02 -9.10
C GLY A 263 8.92 10.16 -8.13
N VAL A 264 9.37 11.38 -8.44
CA VAL A 264 9.04 12.59 -7.63
C VAL A 264 7.55 12.88 -7.68
N VAL A 265 6.92 12.80 -8.86
CA VAL A 265 5.45 12.97 -9.00
C VAL A 265 4.70 11.96 -8.15
N LEU A 266 5.06 10.67 -8.24
CA LEU A 266 4.42 9.62 -7.44
C LEU A 266 4.59 9.88 -5.94
N LEU A 267 5.78 10.29 -5.50
CA LEU A 267 6.04 10.64 -4.10
C LEU A 267 5.16 11.81 -3.64
N LEU A 268 5.12 12.90 -4.41
CA LEU A 268 4.35 14.11 -4.04
C LEU A 268 2.85 13.80 -3.96
N VAL A 269 2.31 13.06 -4.93
CA VAL A 269 0.90 12.65 -4.93
C VAL A 269 0.61 11.72 -3.74
N SER A 270 1.48 10.75 -3.48
CA SER A 270 1.35 9.84 -2.33
C SER A 270 1.38 10.60 -1.01
N LEU A 271 2.33 11.52 -0.86
CA LEU A 271 2.45 12.35 0.34
C LEU A 271 1.22 13.25 0.53
N ALA A 272 0.71 13.85 -0.55
CA ALA A 272 -0.51 14.67 -0.51
C ALA A 272 -1.72 13.84 -0.03
N ILE A 273 -1.87 12.60 -0.52
CA ILE A 273 -2.93 11.69 -0.09
C ILE A 273 -2.77 11.32 1.40
N VAL A 274 -1.56 10.98 1.85
CA VAL A 274 -1.28 10.66 3.25
C VAL A 274 -1.57 11.86 4.17
N VAL A 275 -1.15 13.06 3.77
CA VAL A 275 -1.41 14.29 4.53
C VAL A 275 -2.90 14.61 4.58
N ALA A 276 -3.60 14.51 3.44
CA ALA A 276 -5.05 14.72 3.38
C ALA A 276 -5.79 13.72 4.26
N TYR A 277 -5.42 12.46 4.17
CA TYR A 277 -5.96 11.38 4.99
C TYR A 277 -5.76 11.67 6.49
N ASN A 278 -4.54 11.97 6.93
CA ASN A 278 -4.25 12.29 8.33
C ASN A 278 -5.01 13.54 8.83
N ARG A 279 -5.17 14.57 7.98
CA ARG A 279 -5.94 15.77 8.35
C ARG A 279 -7.43 15.51 8.53
N ILE A 280 -8.02 14.70 7.64
CA ILE A 280 -9.44 14.29 7.76
C ILE A 280 -9.65 13.56 9.08
N LEU A 281 -8.72 12.70 9.43
CA LEU A 281 -8.79 11.90 10.65
C LEU A 281 -8.61 12.71 11.92
N ALA A 282 -7.64 13.64 11.94
CA ALA A 282 -7.45 14.53 13.09
C ALA A 282 -8.72 15.33 13.39
N ARG A 283 -9.50 15.68 12.35
CA ARG A 283 -10.80 16.34 12.55
C ARG A 283 -11.85 15.39 13.13
N LEU A 284 -11.95 14.16 12.61
CA LEU A 284 -12.90 13.17 13.10
C LEU A 284 -12.58 12.70 14.54
N SER A 285 -11.30 12.59 14.91
CA SER A 285 -10.86 12.22 16.25
C SER A 285 -10.97 13.38 17.26
N GLY A 286 -10.80 14.61 16.83
CA GLY A 286 -10.89 15.81 17.67
C GLY A 286 -12.32 16.10 18.13
N GLU A 287 -13.34 15.73 17.36
CA GLU A 287 -14.74 15.87 17.74
C GLU A 287 -15.18 14.84 18.80
N GLN A 288 -14.48 13.70 18.93
CA GLN A 288 -14.79 12.68 19.95
C GLN A 288 -14.14 12.94 21.31
N GLY A 289 -13.20 13.87 21.41
CA GLY A 289 -12.50 14.22 22.66
C GLY A 289 -13.15 15.36 23.47
N LEU A 290 -14.28 15.92 23.02
CA LEU A 290 -14.98 17.05 23.64
C LEU A 290 -16.46 16.74 24.00
N ALA A 291 -16.88 15.49 23.93
CA ALA A 291 -18.19 15.00 24.44
C ALA A 291 -17.98 13.98 25.59
#